data_00521306af91bd4ddfcdc80e354b17bb
#
_entry.id   00521306af91bd4ddfcdc80e354b17bb
#
_cell.length_a   1.000
_cell.length_b   1.000
_cell.length_c   1.000
_cell.angle_alpha   90.00
_cell.angle_beta   90.00
_cell.angle_gamma   90.00
#
_symmetry.space_group_name_H-M   'P 1'
#
loop_
_entity.id
_entity.type
_entity.pdbx_description
1 polymer ?
#
loop_
_entity_poly.entity_id
_entity_poly.type
_entity_poly.pdbx_seq_one_letter_code
_entity_poly.pdbx_strand_id
1 'polypeptide(L)'
;QMNEHIRLKRTKNVRGGVQKQTTARNKQTILYSLLMKQFILSCVLSVAAIAPSQAQQTTRQLPVYLDQTKPVEQRIDDAISRMTLAEKIRIIHAQSKFSSAGVPRLGFPDFWTDDGPHGVRPDVLWDEWEQAGQTNDSCVAFPALTCLAASWNPQMSRIYGEALGEEALYRGKDMILGPGVNIYRTPLNGRNFEYMGEDPFLASIMVVPYIQGLQSKGVSACVKHYCL
;
A
#
# COMPACT_ATOMS: atom_id res chain seq x y z
N GLN A 1 5.31 25.31 -68.59
CA GLN A 1 4.18 26.24 -68.28
C GLN A 1 3.06 25.60 -67.42
N MET A 2 2.84 24.30 -67.55
CA MET A 2 1.77 23.64 -66.73
C MET A 2 2.14 23.42 -65.21
N ASN A 3 3.42 23.27 -64.89
CA ASN A 3 3.88 23.06 -63.54
C ASN A 3 3.93 24.33 -62.66
N GLU A 4 4.09 25.49 -63.23
CA GLU A 4 4.09 26.75 -62.50
C GLU A 4 2.69 27.18 -62.06
N HIS A 5 1.69 26.88 -62.86
CA HIS A 5 0.29 27.22 -62.50
C HIS A 5 -0.26 26.42 -61.37
N ILE A 6 0.20 25.19 -61.22
CA ILE A 6 -0.20 24.31 -60.05
C ILE A 6 0.50 24.77 -58.77
N ARG A 7 1.75 25.26 -58.87
CA ARG A 7 2.51 25.73 -57.72
C ARG A 7 1.94 27.03 -57.10
N LEU A 8 1.48 27.95 -57.96
CA LEU A 8 0.85 29.22 -57.54
C LEU A 8 -0.54 29.04 -56.93
N LYS A 9 -1.33 28.05 -57.38
CA LYS A 9 -2.62 27.75 -56.79
C LYS A 9 -2.48 27.10 -55.39
N ARG A 10 -1.44 26.25 -55.19
CA ARG A 10 -1.18 25.61 -53.89
C ARG A 10 -0.73 26.63 -52.82
N THR A 11 0.11 27.61 -53.19
CA THR A 11 0.59 28.62 -52.22
C THR A 11 -0.50 29.63 -51.83
N LYS A 12 -1.43 29.96 -52.70
CA LYS A 12 -2.57 30.84 -52.35
C LYS A 12 -3.59 30.17 -51.41
N ASN A 13 -3.82 28.87 -51.57
CA ASN A 13 -4.74 28.13 -50.69
C ASN A 13 -4.17 27.93 -49.29
N VAL A 14 -2.85 27.70 -49.14
CA VAL A 14 -2.20 27.56 -47.84
C VAL A 14 -2.19 28.88 -47.05
N ARG A 15 -1.90 30.02 -47.74
CA ARG A 15 -1.93 31.34 -47.10
C ARG A 15 -3.34 31.78 -46.65
N GLY A 16 -4.37 31.47 -47.42
CA GLY A 16 -5.77 31.76 -47.07
C GLY A 16 -6.27 30.91 -45.89
N GLY A 17 -5.82 29.66 -45.78
CA GLY A 17 -6.15 28.78 -44.67
C GLY A 17 -5.51 29.21 -43.35
N VAL A 18 -4.24 29.58 -43.37
CA VAL A 18 -3.50 30.03 -42.19
C VAL A 18 -4.08 31.35 -41.64
N GLN A 19 -4.45 32.29 -42.51
CA GLN A 19 -4.98 33.57 -42.10
C GLN A 19 -6.39 33.47 -41.51
N LYS A 20 -7.24 32.56 -42.01
CA LYS A 20 -8.54 32.26 -41.42
C LYS A 20 -8.44 31.57 -40.07
N GLN A 21 -7.49 30.65 -39.91
CA GLN A 21 -7.24 29.98 -38.63
C GLN A 21 -6.70 30.92 -37.55
N THR A 22 -5.80 31.85 -37.89
CA THR A 22 -5.26 32.84 -36.96
C THR A 22 -6.33 33.83 -36.49
N THR A 23 -7.23 34.26 -37.37
CA THR A 23 -8.33 35.17 -37.00
C THR A 23 -9.38 34.49 -36.13
N ALA A 24 -9.68 33.22 -36.40
CA ALA A 24 -10.60 32.42 -35.57
C ALA A 24 -10.01 32.18 -34.18
N ARG A 25 -8.73 31.86 -34.09
CA ARG A 25 -8.02 31.63 -32.84
C ARG A 25 -7.95 32.91 -31.98
N ASN A 26 -7.71 34.05 -32.58
CA ASN A 26 -7.72 35.34 -31.87
C ASN A 26 -9.10 35.73 -31.36
N LYS A 27 -10.17 35.50 -32.12
CA LYS A 27 -11.56 35.74 -31.66
C LYS A 27 -11.93 34.82 -30.50
N GLN A 28 -11.51 33.57 -30.53
CA GLN A 28 -11.74 32.61 -29.45
C GLN A 28 -11.00 32.99 -28.18
N THR A 29 -9.75 33.43 -28.29
CA THR A 29 -8.92 33.89 -27.13
C THR A 29 -9.50 35.16 -26.50
N ILE A 30 -10.02 36.10 -27.30
CA ILE A 30 -10.67 37.32 -26.80
C ILE A 30 -11.99 36.97 -26.07
N LEU A 31 -12.77 36.03 -26.61
CA LEU A 31 -14.02 35.58 -26.00
C LEU A 31 -13.77 34.87 -24.65
N TYR A 32 -12.77 34.00 -24.58
CA TYR A 32 -12.36 33.36 -23.31
C TYR A 32 -11.87 34.40 -22.29
N SER A 33 -11.12 35.40 -22.70
CA SER A 33 -10.65 36.47 -21.80
C SER A 33 -11.82 37.31 -21.26
N LEU A 34 -12.84 37.59 -22.06
CA LEU A 34 -14.03 38.32 -21.63
C LEU A 34 -14.90 37.49 -20.68
N LEU A 35 -15.12 36.20 -20.99
CA LEU A 35 -15.85 35.28 -20.12
C LEU A 35 -15.15 35.06 -18.78
N MET A 36 -13.83 34.93 -18.77
CA MET A 36 -13.06 34.82 -17.52
C MET A 36 -13.15 36.07 -16.67
N LYS A 37 -13.12 37.26 -17.28
CA LYS A 37 -13.28 38.54 -16.52
C LYS A 37 -14.69 38.67 -15.93
N GLN A 38 -15.73 38.24 -16.63
CA GLN A 38 -17.10 38.22 -16.11
C GLN A 38 -17.24 37.21 -14.97
N PHE A 39 -16.61 36.03 -15.11
CA PHE A 39 -16.62 34.99 -14.08
C PHE A 39 -15.89 35.47 -12.79
N ILE A 40 -14.74 36.09 -12.93
CA ILE A 40 -13.98 36.66 -11.81
C ILE A 40 -14.76 37.78 -11.13
N LEU A 41 -15.40 38.67 -11.89
CA LEU A 41 -16.19 39.77 -11.35
C LEU A 41 -17.46 39.25 -10.63
N SER A 42 -18.08 38.20 -11.15
CA SER A 42 -19.23 37.55 -10.51
C SER A 42 -18.83 36.83 -9.21
N CYS A 43 -17.65 36.18 -9.16
CA CYS A 43 -17.12 35.54 -7.95
C CYS A 43 -16.75 36.56 -6.88
N VAL A 44 -16.21 37.71 -7.26
CA VAL A 44 -15.84 38.80 -6.29
C VAL A 44 -17.09 39.45 -5.69
N LEU A 45 -18.16 39.65 -6.45
CA LEU A 45 -19.43 40.18 -5.94
C LEU A 45 -20.20 39.19 -5.06
N SER A 46 -19.98 37.90 -5.21
CA SER A 46 -20.63 36.85 -4.38
C SER A 46 -20.00 36.70 -3.00
N VAL A 47 -18.75 37.18 -2.80
CA VAL A 47 -18.03 37.06 -1.54
C VAL A 47 -18.42 38.20 -0.55
N ALA A 48 -19.02 39.29 -1.03
CA ALA A 48 -19.39 40.44 -0.20
C ALA A 48 -20.70 40.27 0.59
N ALA A 49 -21.43 39.15 0.42
CA ALA A 49 -22.73 38.91 1.07
C ALA A 49 -22.72 37.77 2.09
N ILE A 50 -21.53 37.23 2.44
CA ILE A 50 -21.43 36.24 3.50
C ILE A 50 -21.16 37.00 4.80
N ALA A 51 -22.23 37.36 5.53
CA ALA A 51 -22.13 37.64 6.93
C ALA A 51 -21.36 36.48 7.59
N PRO A 52 -20.45 36.74 8.55
CA PRO A 52 -19.81 35.67 9.28
C PRO A 52 -20.91 34.96 10.09
N SER A 53 -21.49 33.91 9.49
CA SER A 53 -22.11 32.87 10.27
C SER A 53 -21.00 32.40 11.20
N GLN A 54 -21.13 32.71 12.48
CA GLN A 54 -20.34 32.01 13.50
C GLN A 54 -20.74 30.53 13.41
N ALA A 55 -20.13 29.83 12.45
CA ALA A 55 -20.08 28.40 12.51
C ALA A 55 -19.38 28.12 13.84
N GLN A 56 -20.16 27.76 14.85
CA GLN A 56 -19.65 27.08 16.02
C GLN A 56 -18.76 25.96 15.46
N GLN A 57 -17.45 26.19 15.49
CA GLN A 57 -16.49 25.11 15.38
C GLN A 57 -16.74 24.23 16.61
N THR A 58 -17.73 23.36 16.49
CA THR A 58 -17.73 22.14 17.29
C THR A 58 -16.41 21.48 16.93
N THR A 59 -15.43 21.67 17.75
CA THR A 59 -14.18 20.89 17.76
C THR A 59 -14.65 19.45 17.84
N ARG A 60 -14.78 18.80 16.69
CA ARG A 60 -15.20 17.42 16.59
C ARG A 60 -14.07 16.64 17.24
N GLN A 61 -14.21 16.39 18.52
CA GLN A 61 -13.24 15.65 19.32
C GLN A 61 -12.99 14.35 18.60
N LEU A 62 -11.73 14.12 18.21
CA LEU A 62 -11.33 12.89 17.54
C LEU A 62 -11.76 11.71 18.41
N PRO A 63 -12.34 10.66 17.82
CA PRO A 63 -12.59 9.41 18.54
C PRO A 63 -11.31 8.93 19.21
N VAL A 64 -11.42 8.33 20.38
CA VAL A 64 -10.26 7.89 21.18
C VAL A 64 -9.37 6.94 20.38
N TYR A 65 -9.94 6.06 19.58
CA TYR A 65 -9.15 5.12 18.76
C TYR A 65 -8.26 5.79 17.70
N LEU A 66 -8.57 7.02 17.28
CA LEU A 66 -7.77 7.82 16.34
C LEU A 66 -6.75 8.72 17.07
N ASP A 67 -6.90 8.95 18.36
CA ASP A 67 -6.03 9.81 19.13
C ASP A 67 -4.76 9.06 19.55
N GLN A 68 -3.67 9.31 18.82
CA GLN A 68 -2.37 8.66 19.07
C GLN A 68 -1.72 9.05 20.41
N THR A 69 -2.22 10.07 21.11
CA THR A 69 -1.73 10.45 22.44
C THR A 69 -2.30 9.57 23.56
N LYS A 70 -3.34 8.80 23.27
CA LYS A 70 -3.96 7.87 24.22
C LYS A 70 -3.22 6.54 24.27
N PRO A 71 -3.22 5.87 25.44
CA PRO A 71 -2.71 4.52 25.55
C PRO A 71 -3.37 3.56 24.55
N VAL A 72 -2.57 2.63 24.03
CA VAL A 72 -3.00 1.69 22.99
C VAL A 72 -4.24 0.90 23.41
N GLU A 73 -4.30 0.43 24.67
CA GLU A 73 -5.44 -0.32 25.19
C GLU A 73 -6.75 0.48 25.15
N GLN A 74 -6.70 1.75 25.55
CA GLN A 74 -7.88 2.63 25.49
C GLN A 74 -8.36 2.84 24.03
N ARG A 75 -7.42 2.92 23.09
CA ARG A 75 -7.73 3.04 21.68
C ARG A 75 -8.37 1.77 21.13
N ILE A 76 -7.87 0.61 21.54
CA ILE A 76 -8.42 -0.70 21.16
C ILE A 76 -9.84 -0.85 21.71
N ASP A 77 -10.06 -0.55 23.00
CA ASP A 77 -11.37 -0.65 23.63
C ASP A 77 -12.41 0.25 22.98
N ASP A 78 -12.03 1.49 22.68
CA ASP A 78 -12.90 2.43 21.96
C ASP A 78 -13.23 1.92 20.54
N ALA A 79 -12.25 1.41 19.79
CA ALA A 79 -12.47 0.83 18.48
C ALA A 79 -13.44 -0.36 18.53
N ILE A 80 -13.19 -1.30 19.43
CA ILE A 80 -14.02 -2.51 19.62
C ILE A 80 -15.44 -2.13 20.05
N SER A 81 -15.60 -1.13 20.92
CA SER A 81 -16.93 -0.67 21.36
C SER A 81 -17.79 -0.13 20.23
N ARG A 82 -17.16 0.41 19.20
CA ARG A 82 -17.83 0.99 18.01
C ARG A 82 -18.16 -0.05 16.94
N MET A 83 -17.54 -1.22 16.99
CA MET A 83 -17.76 -2.29 16.02
C MET A 83 -19.06 -3.04 16.31
N THR A 84 -19.81 -3.34 15.25
CA THR A 84 -20.92 -4.28 15.30
C THR A 84 -20.41 -5.71 15.52
N LEU A 85 -21.29 -6.61 15.95
CA LEU A 85 -20.92 -8.02 16.08
C LEU A 85 -20.45 -8.63 14.75
N ALA A 86 -21.10 -8.28 13.66
CA ALA A 86 -20.72 -8.75 12.32
C ALA A 86 -19.31 -8.27 11.93
N GLU A 87 -18.96 -7.02 12.22
CA GLU A 87 -17.61 -6.49 11.97
C GLU A 87 -16.57 -7.19 12.82
N LYS A 88 -16.85 -7.43 14.11
CA LYS A 88 -15.97 -8.19 15.01
C LYS A 88 -15.71 -9.61 14.49
N ILE A 89 -16.77 -10.29 14.03
CA ILE A 89 -16.63 -11.64 13.48
C ILE A 89 -15.78 -11.60 12.19
N ARG A 90 -16.01 -10.64 11.32
CA ARG A 90 -15.27 -10.55 10.05
C ARG A 90 -13.78 -10.31 10.21
N ILE A 91 -13.37 -9.56 11.24
CA ILE A 91 -11.93 -9.30 11.50
C ILE A 91 -11.18 -10.55 11.93
N ILE A 92 -11.81 -11.45 12.68
CA ILE A 92 -11.13 -12.61 13.29
C ILE A 92 -11.04 -13.84 12.41
N HIS A 93 -11.51 -13.77 11.17
CA HIS A 93 -11.34 -14.85 10.19
C HIS A 93 -10.85 -14.32 8.85
N ALA A 94 -10.22 -15.20 8.08
CA ALA A 94 -9.80 -14.88 6.73
C ALA A 94 -10.99 -14.62 5.81
N GLN A 95 -10.89 -13.59 4.98
CA GLN A 95 -11.82 -13.33 3.87
C GLN A 95 -11.27 -13.81 2.52
N SER A 96 -9.97 -14.01 2.43
CA SER A 96 -9.26 -14.59 1.27
C SER A 96 -8.13 -15.48 1.75
N LYS A 97 -7.30 -16.00 0.84
CA LYS A 97 -6.11 -16.80 1.20
C LYS A 97 -5.17 -16.06 2.15
N PHE A 98 -5.02 -14.75 2.00
CA PHE A 98 -4.04 -13.95 2.72
C PHE A 98 -4.59 -12.62 3.25
N SER A 99 -5.90 -12.50 3.50
CA SER A 99 -6.43 -11.28 4.09
C SER A 99 -7.54 -11.50 5.10
N SER A 100 -7.63 -10.59 6.06
CA SER A 100 -8.77 -10.40 6.95
C SER A 100 -9.47 -9.12 6.62
N ALA A 101 -10.79 -9.07 6.78
CA ALA A 101 -11.57 -7.88 6.50
C ALA A 101 -11.26 -6.75 7.47
N GLY A 102 -11.16 -5.54 6.96
CA GLY A 102 -11.15 -4.33 7.77
C GLY A 102 -12.54 -3.88 8.20
N VAL A 103 -12.61 -2.66 8.74
CA VAL A 103 -13.85 -1.96 9.10
C VAL A 103 -13.83 -0.59 8.44
N PRO A 104 -14.18 -0.48 7.15
CA PRO A 104 -14.06 0.77 6.38
C PRO A 104 -14.83 1.92 7.01
N ARG A 105 -15.97 1.66 7.66
CA ARG A 105 -16.77 2.64 8.37
C ARG A 105 -16.00 3.34 9.50
N LEU A 106 -15.02 2.65 10.09
CA LEU A 106 -14.14 3.18 11.15
C LEU A 106 -12.77 3.57 10.59
N GLY A 107 -12.53 3.43 9.29
CA GLY A 107 -11.24 3.74 8.66
C GLY A 107 -10.20 2.64 8.78
N PHE A 108 -10.55 1.43 9.22
CA PHE A 108 -9.65 0.29 9.22
C PHE A 108 -9.65 -0.39 7.86
N PRO A 109 -8.52 -0.42 7.14
CA PRO A 109 -8.38 -1.15 5.90
C PRO A 109 -8.43 -2.67 6.13
N ASP A 110 -8.52 -3.44 5.05
CA ASP A 110 -8.26 -4.87 5.09
C ASP A 110 -6.81 -5.12 5.54
N PHE A 111 -6.61 -6.20 6.29
CA PHE A 111 -5.31 -6.60 6.80
C PHE A 111 -4.74 -7.72 5.93
N TRP A 112 -3.61 -7.44 5.30
CA TRP A 112 -2.99 -8.35 4.34
C TRP A 112 -1.81 -9.08 4.94
N THR A 113 -1.87 -10.40 4.91
CA THR A 113 -0.74 -11.26 5.26
C THR A 113 -0.04 -11.77 4.01
N ASP A 114 1.16 -12.27 4.16
CA ASP A 114 1.84 -13.01 3.10
C ASP A 114 2.64 -14.17 3.67
N ASP A 115 2.76 -15.23 2.89
CA ASP A 115 3.55 -16.38 3.26
C ASP A 115 4.99 -16.19 2.78
N GLY A 116 5.90 -16.57 3.63
CA GLY A 116 7.30 -16.60 3.29
C GLY A 116 8.23 -16.13 4.38
N PRO A 117 8.71 -17.03 5.28
CA PRO A 117 9.75 -16.70 6.24
C PRO A 117 11.10 -16.37 5.57
N HIS A 118 11.28 -16.71 4.30
CA HIS A 118 12.48 -16.44 3.50
C HIS A 118 12.16 -15.87 2.10
N GLY A 119 11.23 -14.95 2.05
CA GLY A 119 10.83 -14.20 0.87
C GLY A 119 9.33 -13.95 0.83
N VAL A 120 8.93 -12.79 0.32
CA VAL A 120 7.53 -12.49 0.03
C VAL A 120 7.12 -13.32 -1.18
N ARG A 121 6.05 -14.09 -1.10
CA ARG A 121 5.59 -14.87 -2.24
C ARG A 121 4.84 -13.99 -3.24
N PRO A 122 4.75 -14.39 -4.52
CA PRO A 122 3.86 -13.76 -5.48
C PRO A 122 2.40 -13.85 -5.04
N ASP A 123 1.62 -12.80 -5.35
CA ASP A 123 0.19 -12.77 -5.05
C ASP A 123 -0.55 -13.93 -5.70
N VAL A 124 -1.48 -14.51 -4.95
CA VAL A 124 -2.38 -15.57 -5.43
C VAL A 124 -3.79 -15.02 -5.65
N LEU A 125 -4.60 -15.74 -6.38
CA LEU A 125 -6.01 -15.45 -6.55
C LEU A 125 -6.75 -15.46 -5.19
N TRP A 126 -7.87 -14.79 -5.13
CA TRP A 126 -8.61 -14.57 -3.89
C TRP A 126 -8.89 -15.84 -3.10
N ASP A 127 -9.38 -16.88 -3.77
CA ASP A 127 -9.75 -18.15 -3.15
C ASP A 127 -8.95 -19.37 -3.65
N GLU A 128 -7.97 -19.15 -4.51
CA GLU A 128 -7.18 -20.22 -5.14
C GLU A 128 -5.69 -20.03 -4.92
N TRP A 129 -4.90 -21.10 -5.11
CA TRP A 129 -3.46 -21.05 -4.94
C TRP A 129 -2.70 -20.69 -6.23
N GLU A 130 -3.43 -20.45 -7.31
CA GLU A 130 -2.86 -19.98 -8.56
C GLU A 130 -2.36 -18.55 -8.43
N GLN A 131 -1.25 -18.23 -9.07
CA GLN A 131 -0.70 -16.87 -9.06
C GLN A 131 -1.64 -15.90 -9.78
N ALA A 132 -1.77 -14.70 -9.22
CA ALA A 132 -2.62 -13.67 -9.80
C ALA A 132 -2.12 -13.14 -11.15
N GLY A 133 -0.87 -13.45 -11.54
CA GLY A 133 -0.31 -13.12 -12.84
C GLY A 133 -0.12 -11.62 -13.07
N GLN A 134 0.13 -10.86 -12.03
CA GLN A 134 0.43 -9.44 -12.15
C GLN A 134 1.82 -9.23 -12.77
N THR A 135 1.98 -8.18 -13.56
CA THR A 135 3.22 -7.91 -14.31
C THR A 135 4.44 -7.64 -13.43
N ASN A 136 4.25 -7.28 -12.17
CA ASN A 136 5.31 -6.96 -11.20
C ASN A 136 5.45 -8.04 -10.11
N ASP A 137 5.10 -9.26 -10.41
CA ASP A 137 4.99 -10.33 -9.43
C ASP A 137 6.30 -11.12 -9.20
N SER A 138 7.44 -10.55 -9.58
CA SER A 138 8.74 -11.12 -9.24
C SER A 138 9.14 -10.74 -7.82
N CYS A 139 9.35 -11.76 -6.99
CA CYS A 139 9.75 -11.61 -5.60
C CYS A 139 11.20 -12.06 -5.39
N VAL A 140 11.87 -11.49 -4.39
CA VAL A 140 13.22 -11.91 -4.04
C VAL A 140 13.17 -13.22 -3.25
N ALA A 141 13.91 -14.22 -3.71
CA ALA A 141 14.16 -15.43 -2.94
C ALA A 141 15.31 -15.17 -1.96
N PHE A 142 14.97 -15.05 -0.69
CA PHE A 142 15.96 -14.93 0.39
C PHE A 142 16.55 -16.30 0.73
N PRO A 143 17.75 -16.35 1.35
CA PRO A 143 18.30 -17.61 1.86
C PRO A 143 17.33 -18.30 2.82
N ALA A 144 17.28 -19.62 2.80
CA ALA A 144 16.50 -20.41 3.75
C ALA A 144 16.90 -20.08 5.20
N LEU A 145 15.96 -20.17 6.14
CA LEU A 145 16.25 -19.84 7.54
C LEU A 145 17.36 -20.72 8.16
N THR A 146 17.49 -21.96 7.73
CA THR A 146 18.62 -22.81 8.08
C THR A 146 19.97 -22.18 7.67
N CYS A 147 20.04 -21.60 6.46
CA CYS A 147 21.24 -20.89 5.99
C CYS A 147 21.49 -19.60 6.80
N LEU A 148 20.43 -18.86 7.10
CA LEU A 148 20.55 -17.68 7.96
C LEU A 148 21.08 -18.05 9.35
N ALA A 149 20.54 -19.07 9.98
CA ALA A 149 20.95 -19.55 11.29
C ALA A 149 22.41 -20.07 11.28
N ALA A 150 22.84 -20.72 10.20
CA ALA A 150 24.20 -21.19 10.03
C ALA A 150 25.25 -20.07 9.98
N SER A 151 24.84 -18.83 9.80
CA SER A 151 25.72 -17.67 9.92
C SER A 151 26.15 -17.36 11.34
N TRP A 152 25.42 -17.81 12.35
CA TRP A 152 25.61 -17.50 13.78
C TRP A 152 25.68 -15.99 14.06
N ASN A 153 25.08 -15.18 13.21
CA ASN A 153 25.19 -13.73 13.25
C ASN A 153 23.83 -13.05 13.45
N PRO A 154 23.49 -12.64 14.67
CA PRO A 154 22.23 -11.94 14.96
C PRO A 154 22.05 -10.63 14.18
N GLN A 155 23.15 -9.93 13.87
CA GLN A 155 23.06 -8.71 13.05
C GLN A 155 22.66 -9.03 11.61
N MET A 156 23.14 -10.14 11.05
CA MET A 156 22.68 -10.61 9.72
C MET A 156 21.19 -10.96 9.75
N SER A 157 20.72 -11.57 10.84
CA SER A 157 19.30 -11.87 11.02
C SER A 157 18.44 -10.60 11.07
N ARG A 158 18.93 -9.53 11.69
CA ARG A 158 18.27 -8.23 11.68
C ARG A 158 18.20 -7.63 10.29
N ILE A 159 19.31 -7.59 9.56
CA ILE A 159 19.38 -7.09 8.18
C ILE A 159 18.43 -7.88 7.27
N TYR A 160 18.37 -9.20 7.45
CA TYR A 160 17.46 -10.07 6.74
C TYR A 160 15.99 -9.65 6.99
N GLY A 161 15.62 -9.45 8.26
CA GLY A 161 14.27 -9.00 8.61
C GLY A 161 13.96 -7.61 8.07
N GLU A 162 14.91 -6.70 8.08
CA GLU A 162 14.75 -5.35 7.51
C GLU A 162 14.49 -5.40 5.99
N ALA A 163 15.27 -6.17 5.25
CA ALA A 163 15.13 -6.31 3.80
C ALA A 163 13.78 -6.98 3.42
N LEU A 164 13.41 -8.04 4.15
CA LEU A 164 12.12 -8.71 3.96
C LEU A 164 10.95 -7.77 4.27
N GLY A 165 11.06 -6.97 5.34
CA GLY A 165 10.07 -5.99 5.72
C GLY A 165 9.90 -4.87 4.69
N GLU A 166 10.98 -4.42 4.07
CA GLU A 166 10.93 -3.44 2.98
C GLU A 166 10.18 -3.97 1.77
N GLU A 167 10.44 -5.20 1.36
CA GLU A 167 9.75 -5.82 0.24
C GLU A 167 8.27 -6.05 0.57
N ALA A 168 7.95 -6.53 1.76
CA ALA A 168 6.58 -6.75 2.22
C ALA A 168 5.79 -5.43 2.22
N LEU A 169 6.36 -4.37 2.79
CA LEU A 169 5.75 -3.04 2.80
C LEU A 169 5.52 -2.50 1.38
N TYR A 170 6.51 -2.64 0.49
CA TYR A 170 6.39 -2.24 -0.92
C TYR A 170 5.23 -2.96 -1.62
N ARG A 171 4.97 -4.22 -1.25
CA ARG A 171 3.88 -5.04 -1.78
C ARG A 171 2.55 -4.87 -1.04
N GLY A 172 2.47 -3.92 -0.11
CA GLY A 172 1.24 -3.63 0.65
C GLY A 172 0.84 -4.75 1.60
N LYS A 173 1.82 -5.47 2.18
CA LYS A 173 1.56 -6.51 3.18
C LYS A 173 1.76 -5.96 4.59
N ASP A 174 0.82 -6.29 5.47
CA ASP A 174 0.82 -5.85 6.86
C ASP A 174 1.52 -6.85 7.79
N MET A 175 1.60 -8.11 7.38
CA MET A 175 2.21 -9.19 8.17
C MET A 175 2.87 -10.24 7.27
N ILE A 176 4.05 -10.67 7.67
CA ILE A 176 4.70 -11.87 7.12
C ILE A 176 4.42 -13.08 8.03
N LEU A 177 3.99 -14.18 7.44
CA LEU A 177 3.82 -15.47 8.11
C LEU A 177 5.19 -16.14 8.33
N GLY A 178 5.93 -15.59 9.21
CA GLY A 178 7.31 -15.95 9.57
C GLY A 178 7.83 -15.13 10.75
N PRO A 179 8.96 -15.54 11.34
CA PRO A 179 9.82 -16.65 11.00
C PRO A 179 9.29 -18.03 11.45
N GLY A 180 9.79 -19.10 10.81
CA GLY A 180 9.61 -20.47 11.28
C GLY A 180 10.65 -20.80 12.38
N VAL A 181 10.21 -21.31 13.51
CA VAL A 181 11.06 -21.54 14.70
C VAL A 181 10.99 -22.95 15.28
N ASN A 182 10.27 -23.85 14.65
CA ASN A 182 10.19 -25.24 15.14
C ASN A 182 11.58 -25.88 15.11
N ILE A 183 11.87 -26.66 16.14
CA ILE A 183 13.12 -27.40 16.25
C ILE A 183 12.97 -28.73 15.52
N TYR A 184 13.70 -28.91 14.44
CA TYR A 184 13.70 -30.17 13.72
C TYR A 184 14.77 -31.14 14.23
N ARG A 185 14.43 -32.44 14.23
CA ARG A 185 15.28 -33.51 14.77
C ARG A 185 15.48 -34.65 13.80
N THR A 186 14.76 -34.63 12.70
CA THR A 186 14.84 -35.66 11.67
C THR A 186 14.97 -35.03 10.29
N PRO A 187 15.82 -35.57 9.42
CA PRO A 187 15.93 -35.07 8.05
C PRO A 187 14.71 -35.42 7.17
N LEU A 188 13.81 -36.26 7.66
CA LEU A 188 12.64 -36.70 6.89
C LEU A 188 11.47 -35.71 6.90
N ASN A 189 11.57 -34.60 7.61
CA ASN A 189 10.58 -33.54 7.57
C ASN A 189 10.76 -32.68 6.30
N GLY A 190 9.77 -32.63 5.45
CA GLY A 190 9.78 -31.87 4.19
C GLY A 190 9.86 -30.36 4.34
N ARG A 191 9.73 -29.82 5.57
CA ARG A 191 9.73 -28.39 5.87
C ARG A 191 10.92 -27.91 6.71
N ASN A 192 11.95 -28.72 6.86
CA ASN A 192 13.15 -28.35 7.64
C ASN A 192 13.80 -27.04 7.15
N PHE A 193 13.73 -26.77 5.86
CA PHE A 193 14.28 -25.53 5.26
C PHE A 193 13.62 -24.25 5.80
N GLU A 194 12.40 -24.31 6.32
CA GLU A 194 11.68 -23.16 6.87
C GLU A 194 12.15 -22.76 8.27
N TYR A 195 12.94 -23.61 8.93
CA TYR A 195 13.31 -23.45 10.34
C TYR A 195 14.78 -23.17 10.52
N MET A 196 15.15 -22.70 11.73
CA MET A 196 16.50 -22.26 12.04
C MET A 196 17.46 -23.35 12.50
N GLY A 197 16.97 -24.58 12.70
CA GLY A 197 17.82 -25.73 13.03
C GLY A 197 17.32 -26.57 14.19
N GLU A 198 18.25 -27.35 14.74
CA GLU A 198 18.02 -28.28 15.87
C GLU A 198 18.26 -27.65 17.23
N ASP A 199 19.03 -26.56 17.29
CA ASP A 199 19.42 -25.92 18.52
C ASP A 199 18.43 -24.82 18.92
N PRO A 200 17.68 -24.98 20.00
CA PRO A 200 16.74 -23.96 20.46
C PRO A 200 17.43 -22.66 20.94
N PHE A 201 18.65 -22.74 21.43
CA PHE A 201 19.38 -21.54 21.83
C PHE A 201 19.76 -20.71 20.61
N LEU A 202 20.33 -21.31 19.58
CA LEU A 202 20.64 -20.63 18.32
C LEU A 202 19.37 -20.02 17.69
N ALA A 203 18.29 -20.79 17.62
CA ALA A 203 17.01 -20.29 17.11
C ALA A 203 16.53 -19.05 17.90
N SER A 204 16.63 -19.07 19.23
CA SER A 204 16.19 -17.97 20.09
C SER A 204 16.98 -16.68 19.87
N ILE A 205 18.29 -16.75 19.68
CA ILE A 205 19.13 -15.58 19.44
C ILE A 205 19.02 -15.03 18.02
N MET A 206 18.63 -15.85 17.06
CA MET A 206 18.44 -15.45 15.66
C MET A 206 17.02 -14.92 15.38
N VAL A 207 15.99 -15.44 16.03
CA VAL A 207 14.60 -15.08 15.76
C VAL A 207 14.28 -13.65 16.20
N VAL A 208 14.77 -13.21 17.35
CA VAL A 208 14.46 -11.89 17.91
C VAL A 208 14.93 -10.76 16.98
N PRO A 209 16.18 -10.70 16.52
CA PRO A 209 16.59 -9.67 15.58
C PRO A 209 15.89 -9.75 14.22
N TYR A 210 15.53 -10.92 13.73
CA TYR A 210 14.70 -11.06 12.52
C TYR A 210 13.38 -10.32 12.69
N ILE A 211 12.65 -10.59 13.78
CA ILE A 211 11.36 -9.94 14.09
C ILE A 211 11.54 -8.44 14.25
N GLN A 212 12.56 -8.00 14.99
CA GLN A 212 12.85 -6.58 15.18
C GLN A 212 13.17 -5.87 13.85
N GLY A 213 13.89 -6.54 12.96
CA GLY A 213 14.17 -6.04 11.61
C GLY A 213 12.87 -5.84 10.81
N LEU A 214 12.03 -6.86 10.75
CA LEU A 214 10.74 -6.82 10.05
C LEU A 214 9.84 -5.72 10.61
N GLN A 215 9.68 -5.66 11.92
CA GLN A 215 8.84 -4.68 12.60
C GLN A 215 9.36 -3.25 12.48
N SER A 216 10.67 -3.06 12.32
CA SER A 216 11.25 -1.73 12.09
C SER A 216 10.76 -1.08 10.80
N LYS A 217 10.21 -1.85 9.87
CA LYS A 217 9.60 -1.40 8.62
C LYS A 217 8.08 -1.25 8.71
N GLY A 218 7.49 -1.46 9.90
CA GLY A 218 6.04 -1.38 10.10
C GLY A 218 5.26 -2.63 9.70
N VAL A 219 5.95 -3.72 9.39
CA VAL A 219 5.35 -5.01 9.02
C VAL A 219 5.36 -5.95 10.24
N SER A 220 4.24 -6.58 10.54
CA SER A 220 4.12 -7.53 11.64
C SER A 220 4.78 -8.87 11.31
N ALA A 221 5.26 -9.56 12.34
CA ALA A 221 5.78 -10.92 12.24
C ALA A 221 4.78 -11.91 12.85
N CYS A 222 4.62 -13.07 12.22
CA CYS A 222 3.84 -14.18 12.76
C CYS A 222 4.76 -15.37 12.97
N VAL A 223 5.25 -15.52 14.20
CA VAL A 223 6.10 -16.67 14.58
C VAL A 223 5.32 -17.96 14.40
N LYS A 224 5.89 -18.93 13.68
CA LYS A 224 5.22 -20.19 13.37
C LYS A 224 6.18 -21.38 13.53
N HIS A 225 5.67 -22.61 13.71
CA HIS A 225 4.28 -22.94 13.80
C HIS A 225 3.93 -23.21 15.28
N TYR A 226 2.66 -23.05 15.65
CA TYR A 226 2.22 -23.19 17.03
C TYR A 226 2.57 -24.55 17.64
N CYS A 227 2.35 -25.60 16.89
CA CYS A 227 2.77 -26.96 17.24
C CYS A 227 3.09 -27.78 15.98
N LEU A 228 3.86 -28.86 16.16
CA LEU A 228 4.16 -29.87 15.14
C LEU A 228 3.46 -31.18 15.48
#